data_4efa3fd402b04161d532396087710b39
#
_entry.id   4efa3fd402b04161d532396087710b39
#
_cell.length_a   1.000
_cell.length_b   1.000
_cell.length_c   1.000
_cell.angle_alpha   90.00
_cell.angle_beta   90.00
_cell.angle_gamma   90.00
#
_symmetry.space_group_name_H-M   'P 1'
#
loop_
_entity.id
_entity.type
_entity.pdbx_description
1 polymer ?
#
loop_
_entity_poly.entity_id
_entity_poly.type
_entity_poly.pdbx_seq_one_letter_code
_entity_poly.pdbx_strand_id
1 'polypeptide(L)'
;LSTLEKISELTVKFYAPGHGPMVRYGMMELTNLYRKWSQEQSSRDLNVALLYASAYGNTATVAQAIARGLTKAGVAVESINCEVATSNEIREVVEKCDGFIIGSPTLGGHAPTQIQTALGIVLNTASKDKLAGVFGSFGWSGEAIDFLESKLKDTGYKFGFEPIRVKFKPDDVMIQTCKEAGIDFAQALIKSQQRRSPRASVRGSGSDRTAQAMGRVVGSLCVMSAKRGNVTSAMLASWVSQATFNPPGVTVA
;
A
#
# COMPACT_ATOMS: atom_id res chain seq x y z
N LEU A 1 5.92 -17.58 -2.97
CA LEU A 1 5.60 -18.72 -3.89
C LEU A 1 6.59 -19.86 -3.74
N SER A 2 7.93 -19.63 -3.72
CA SER A 2 8.94 -20.70 -3.64
C SER A 2 8.77 -21.64 -2.42
N THR A 3 8.36 -21.11 -1.25
CA THR A 3 8.09 -21.92 -0.06
C THR A 3 6.86 -22.81 -0.25
N LEU A 4 5.82 -22.31 -0.91
CA LEU A 4 4.61 -23.11 -1.21
C LEU A 4 4.90 -24.20 -2.23
N GLU A 5 5.78 -23.98 -3.18
CA GLU A 5 6.25 -24.99 -4.13
C GLU A 5 6.97 -26.11 -3.40
N LYS A 6 7.94 -25.78 -2.54
CA LYS A 6 8.65 -26.75 -1.70
C LYS A 6 7.72 -27.58 -0.82
N ILE A 7 6.71 -26.94 -0.18
CA ILE A 7 5.71 -27.64 0.63
C ILE A 7 4.85 -28.58 -0.22
N SER A 8 4.52 -28.18 -1.46
CA SER A 8 3.71 -29.00 -2.37
C SER A 8 4.43 -30.27 -2.85
N GLU A 9 5.77 -30.28 -2.84
CA GLU A 9 6.58 -31.45 -3.18
C GLU A 9 6.67 -32.48 -2.04
N LEU A 10 6.32 -32.07 -0.81
CA LEU A 10 6.40 -32.90 0.36
C LEU A 10 5.09 -33.72 0.57
N THR A 11 5.22 -35.02 0.79
CA THR A 11 4.09 -35.83 1.23
C THR A 11 3.91 -35.68 2.74
N VAL A 12 3.02 -34.80 3.15
CA VAL A 12 2.76 -34.51 4.58
C VAL A 12 1.36 -34.93 4.99
N LYS A 13 1.22 -35.38 6.25
CA LYS A 13 -0.06 -35.83 6.81
C LYS A 13 -0.84 -34.70 7.49
N PHE A 14 -0.16 -33.65 7.90
CA PHE A 14 -0.72 -32.46 8.53
C PHE A 14 0.27 -31.30 8.49
N TYR A 15 -0.22 -30.06 8.62
CA TYR A 15 0.59 -28.88 8.83
C TYR A 15 0.58 -28.52 10.31
N ALA A 16 1.77 -28.35 10.89
CA ALA A 16 1.96 -27.82 12.24
C ALA A 16 2.61 -26.45 12.13
N PRO A 17 1.81 -25.35 12.02
CA PRO A 17 2.36 -24.00 11.92
C PRO A 17 2.98 -23.58 13.26
N GLY A 18 3.97 -22.69 13.21
CA GLY A 18 4.57 -22.10 14.42
C GLY A 18 3.55 -21.29 15.26
N HIS A 19 2.49 -20.81 14.63
CA HIS A 19 1.38 -20.10 15.26
C HIS A 19 0.06 -20.57 14.66
N GLY A 20 -0.90 -20.91 15.51
CA GLY A 20 -2.22 -21.35 15.11
C GLY A 20 -2.43 -22.87 15.27
N PRO A 21 -3.63 -23.35 14.96
CA PRO A 21 -3.98 -24.78 15.12
C PRO A 21 -3.28 -25.65 14.08
N MET A 22 -3.04 -26.91 14.44
CA MET A 22 -2.63 -27.93 13.47
C MET A 22 -3.73 -28.16 12.43
N VAL A 23 -3.35 -28.23 11.16
CA VAL A 23 -4.27 -28.44 10.04
C VAL A 23 -4.06 -29.86 9.50
N ARG A 24 -5.06 -30.71 9.68
CA ARG A 24 -5.05 -32.09 9.18
C ARG A 24 -5.98 -32.27 7.98
N TYR A 25 -7.09 -31.52 7.95
CA TYR A 25 -8.08 -31.57 6.89
C TYR A 25 -8.06 -30.26 6.10
N GLY A 26 -8.36 -30.31 4.81
CA GLY A 26 -8.36 -29.10 3.97
C GLY A 26 -6.97 -28.51 3.68
N MET A 27 -5.88 -29.29 3.82
CA MET A 27 -4.52 -28.81 3.58
C MET A 27 -4.31 -28.32 2.15
N MET A 28 -4.86 -29.03 1.15
CA MET A 28 -4.80 -28.59 -0.25
C MET A 28 -5.57 -27.28 -0.48
N GLU A 29 -6.74 -27.15 0.13
CA GLU A 29 -7.53 -25.92 0.06
C GLU A 29 -6.76 -24.73 0.67
N LEU A 30 -6.21 -24.94 1.87
CA LEU A 30 -5.38 -23.93 2.53
C LEU A 30 -4.17 -23.55 1.67
N THR A 31 -3.44 -24.51 1.11
CA THR A 31 -2.29 -24.26 0.23
C THR A 31 -2.70 -23.49 -1.03
N ASN A 32 -3.84 -23.84 -1.62
CA ASN A 32 -4.37 -23.12 -2.80
C ASN A 32 -4.81 -21.70 -2.47
N LEU A 33 -5.39 -21.46 -1.28
CA LEU A 33 -5.70 -20.11 -0.81
C LEU A 33 -4.43 -19.28 -0.64
N TYR A 34 -3.40 -19.82 0.00
CA TYR A 34 -2.11 -19.12 0.13
C TYR A 34 -1.47 -18.84 -1.24
N ARG A 35 -1.55 -19.79 -2.17
CA ARG A 35 -1.05 -19.59 -3.54
C ARG A 35 -1.81 -18.47 -4.25
N LYS A 36 -3.13 -18.50 -4.17
CA LYS A 36 -4.00 -17.45 -4.74
C LYS A 36 -3.66 -16.07 -4.16
N TRP A 37 -3.60 -15.94 -2.84
CA TRP A 37 -3.25 -14.68 -2.18
C TRP A 37 -1.84 -14.19 -2.56
N SER A 38 -0.87 -15.10 -2.65
CA SER A 38 0.50 -14.74 -3.08
C SER A 38 0.54 -14.28 -4.53
N GLN A 39 -0.24 -14.89 -5.41
CA GLN A 39 -0.35 -14.48 -6.82
C GLN A 39 -1.05 -13.13 -6.94
N GLU A 40 -2.16 -12.91 -6.23
CA GLU A 40 -2.85 -11.64 -6.19
C GLU A 40 -1.95 -10.52 -5.68
N GLN A 41 -1.10 -10.80 -4.69
CA GLN A 41 -0.12 -9.85 -4.17
C GLN A 41 0.97 -9.54 -5.21
N SER A 42 1.50 -10.57 -5.88
CA SER A 42 2.57 -10.41 -6.88
C SER A 42 2.10 -9.76 -8.18
N SER A 43 0.82 -9.78 -8.49
CA SER A 43 0.24 -9.17 -9.69
C SER A 43 -0.08 -7.68 -9.55
N ARG A 44 0.16 -7.09 -8.38
CA ARG A 44 -0.11 -5.67 -8.14
C ARG A 44 1.02 -4.81 -8.71
N ASP A 45 0.63 -3.74 -9.38
CA ASP A 45 1.57 -2.83 -10.05
C ASP A 45 2.40 -1.98 -9.08
N LEU A 46 1.93 -1.80 -7.84
CA LEU A 46 2.57 -0.96 -6.83
C LEU A 46 2.92 -1.76 -5.58
N ASN A 47 4.12 -1.54 -5.07
CA ASN A 47 4.65 -2.19 -3.88
C ASN A 47 5.15 -1.18 -2.84
N VAL A 48 4.85 -1.44 -1.56
CA VAL A 48 5.31 -0.64 -0.41
C VAL A 48 6.19 -1.48 0.50
N ALA A 49 7.39 -0.99 0.80
CA ALA A 49 8.25 -1.54 1.84
C ALA A 49 7.78 -1.05 3.22
N LEU A 50 7.39 -1.97 4.09
CA LEU A 50 6.98 -1.67 5.47
C LEU A 50 8.03 -2.20 6.44
N LEU A 51 8.94 -1.31 6.87
CA LEU A 51 10.08 -1.63 7.73
C LEU A 51 9.72 -1.34 9.18
N TYR A 52 9.92 -2.27 10.10
CA TYR A 52 9.62 -2.02 11.51
C TYR A 52 10.50 -2.85 12.46
N ALA A 53 10.61 -2.39 13.71
CA ALA A 53 11.04 -3.18 14.86
C ALA A 53 9.95 -3.12 15.95
N SER A 54 9.89 -4.10 16.85
CA SER A 54 8.81 -4.17 17.83
C SER A 54 9.19 -4.92 19.11
N ALA A 55 9.67 -4.21 20.11
CA ALA A 55 10.11 -4.81 21.37
C ALA A 55 8.99 -5.56 22.14
N TYR A 56 7.77 -5.04 22.16
CA TYR A 56 6.63 -5.56 22.93
C TYR A 56 5.40 -5.90 22.08
N GLY A 57 5.55 -6.02 20.77
CA GLY A 57 4.44 -6.34 19.86
C GLY A 57 3.56 -5.16 19.44
N ASN A 58 3.60 -4.01 20.14
CA ASN A 58 2.73 -2.87 19.84
C ASN A 58 3.01 -2.26 18.47
N THR A 59 4.28 -2.00 18.15
CA THR A 59 4.69 -1.50 16.83
C THR A 59 4.32 -2.49 15.71
N ALA A 60 4.50 -3.80 15.95
CA ALA A 60 4.11 -4.84 15.00
C ALA A 60 2.60 -4.86 14.75
N THR A 61 1.78 -4.64 15.79
CA THR A 61 0.32 -4.54 15.67
C THR A 61 -0.08 -3.35 14.79
N VAL A 62 0.55 -2.20 14.96
CA VAL A 62 0.35 -1.01 14.12
C VAL A 62 0.79 -1.28 12.69
N ALA A 63 1.96 -1.89 12.48
CA ALA A 63 2.46 -2.28 11.16
C ALA A 63 1.46 -3.17 10.41
N GLN A 64 0.91 -4.18 11.08
CA GLN A 64 -0.11 -5.07 10.51
C GLN A 64 -1.41 -4.32 10.13
N ALA A 65 -1.84 -3.36 10.95
CA ALA A 65 -3.03 -2.57 10.66
C ALA A 65 -2.82 -1.69 9.40
N ILE A 66 -1.67 -1.02 9.29
CA ILE A 66 -1.29 -0.23 8.11
C ILE A 66 -1.21 -1.14 6.87
N ALA A 67 -0.54 -2.29 6.98
CA ALA A 67 -0.43 -3.27 5.89
C ALA A 67 -1.80 -3.74 5.38
N ARG A 68 -2.75 -3.98 6.28
CA ARG A 68 -4.14 -4.33 5.91
C ARG A 68 -4.82 -3.20 5.13
N GLY A 69 -4.58 -1.94 5.50
CA GLY A 69 -5.09 -0.77 4.79
C GLY A 69 -4.54 -0.67 3.36
N LEU A 70 -3.22 -0.77 3.21
CA LEU A 70 -2.52 -0.78 1.92
C LEU A 70 -3.03 -1.91 1.01
N THR A 71 -3.11 -3.13 1.57
CA THR A 71 -3.58 -4.31 0.84
C THR A 71 -5.03 -4.17 0.40
N LYS A 72 -5.91 -3.63 1.26
CA LYS A 72 -7.32 -3.34 0.92
C LYS A 72 -7.45 -2.33 -0.21
N ALA A 73 -6.54 -1.36 -0.28
CA ALA A 73 -6.51 -0.36 -1.34
C ALA A 73 -5.80 -0.83 -2.64
N GLY A 74 -5.43 -2.10 -2.72
CA GLY A 74 -4.89 -2.71 -3.95
C GLY A 74 -3.37 -2.58 -4.12
N VAL A 75 -2.62 -2.15 -3.10
CA VAL A 75 -1.16 -2.04 -3.13
C VAL A 75 -0.52 -3.27 -2.50
N ALA A 76 0.55 -3.79 -3.10
CA ALA A 76 1.36 -4.85 -2.52
C ALA A 76 2.18 -4.31 -1.34
N VAL A 77 2.39 -5.15 -0.32
CA VAL A 77 3.15 -4.78 0.88
C VAL A 77 4.18 -5.84 1.18
N GLU A 78 5.42 -5.42 1.28
CA GLU A 78 6.51 -6.25 1.77
C GLU A 78 6.90 -5.79 3.18
N SER A 79 6.44 -6.55 4.18
CA SER A 79 6.66 -6.23 5.60
C SER A 79 7.94 -6.89 6.10
N ILE A 80 8.87 -6.08 6.59
CA ILE A 80 10.19 -6.51 7.07
C ILE A 80 10.32 -6.18 8.56
N ASN A 81 10.52 -7.20 9.38
CA ASN A 81 10.97 -7.02 10.75
C ASN A 81 12.50 -6.81 10.75
N CYS A 82 12.93 -5.57 11.00
CA CYS A 82 14.34 -5.18 11.00
C CYS A 82 15.15 -5.82 12.14
N GLU A 83 14.52 -6.47 13.13
CA GLU A 83 15.22 -7.16 14.21
C GLU A 83 15.88 -8.46 13.75
N VAL A 84 15.36 -9.06 12.67
CA VAL A 84 15.83 -10.35 12.14
C VAL A 84 16.32 -10.28 10.69
N ALA A 85 15.93 -9.21 9.97
CA ALA A 85 16.30 -9.03 8.57
C ALA A 85 17.75 -8.57 8.43
N THR A 86 18.41 -9.03 7.38
CA THR A 86 19.74 -8.58 7.02
C THR A 86 19.70 -7.22 6.30
N SER A 87 20.81 -6.47 6.34
CA SER A 87 20.91 -5.20 5.62
C SER A 87 20.73 -5.36 4.10
N ASN A 88 21.08 -6.49 3.53
CA ASN A 88 20.89 -6.78 2.10
C ASN A 88 19.41 -6.98 1.76
N GLU A 89 18.67 -7.73 2.57
CA GLU A 89 17.21 -7.90 2.40
C GLU A 89 16.49 -6.56 2.46
N ILE A 90 16.81 -5.72 3.46
CA ILE A 90 16.24 -4.37 3.57
C ILE A 90 16.54 -3.55 2.32
N ARG A 91 17.78 -3.58 1.84
CA ARG A 91 18.20 -2.85 0.65
C ARG A 91 17.42 -3.28 -0.59
N GLU A 92 17.35 -4.59 -0.86
CA GLU A 92 16.64 -5.12 -2.03
C GLU A 92 15.18 -4.71 -2.06
N VAL A 93 14.51 -4.75 -0.91
CA VAL A 93 13.10 -4.36 -0.80
C VAL A 93 12.92 -2.87 -1.01
N VAL A 94 13.80 -2.04 -0.43
CA VAL A 94 13.78 -0.58 -0.58
C VAL A 94 14.09 -0.15 -2.02
N GLU A 95 14.96 -0.85 -2.73
CA GLU A 95 15.25 -0.59 -4.14
C GLU A 95 14.02 -0.81 -5.02
N LYS A 96 13.31 -1.92 -4.81
CA LYS A 96 12.19 -2.37 -5.64
C LYS A 96 10.85 -1.70 -5.33
N CYS A 97 10.69 -1.11 -4.13
CA CYS A 97 9.42 -0.52 -3.72
C CYS A 97 9.12 0.81 -4.42
N ASP A 98 7.85 1.17 -4.51
CA ASP A 98 7.36 2.47 -5.01
C ASP A 98 7.22 3.51 -3.91
N GLY A 99 7.07 3.06 -2.67
CA GLY A 99 7.03 3.87 -1.46
C GLY A 99 7.45 3.05 -0.25
N PHE A 100 7.77 3.70 0.85
CA PHE A 100 8.21 3.01 2.07
C PHE A 100 7.59 3.61 3.34
N ILE A 101 7.43 2.78 4.35
CA ILE A 101 6.93 3.18 5.67
C ILE A 101 7.87 2.61 6.71
N ILE A 102 8.31 3.44 7.67
CA ILE A 102 9.21 3.02 8.74
C ILE A 102 8.50 3.13 10.09
N GLY A 103 8.53 2.04 10.85
CA GLY A 103 7.94 1.95 12.18
C GLY A 103 8.96 1.68 13.28
N SER A 104 8.88 2.43 14.39
CA SER A 104 9.82 2.29 15.50
C SER A 104 9.12 2.28 16.85
N PRO A 105 9.53 1.42 17.79
CA PRO A 105 9.30 1.70 19.20
C PRO A 105 10.26 2.80 19.66
N THR A 106 9.89 3.55 20.70
CA THR A 106 10.82 4.43 21.43
C THR A 106 11.34 3.69 22.67
N LEU A 107 12.62 3.42 22.69
CA LEU A 107 13.29 2.72 23.80
C LEU A 107 14.40 3.63 24.36
N GLY A 108 14.27 4.01 25.64
CA GLY A 108 15.21 4.91 26.30
C GLY A 108 15.38 6.28 25.59
N GLY A 109 14.30 6.80 24.99
CA GLY A 109 14.33 8.07 24.22
C GLY A 109 14.84 7.94 22.78
N HIS A 110 15.11 6.72 22.28
CA HIS A 110 15.76 6.51 20.97
C HIS A 110 15.03 5.47 20.12
N ALA A 111 15.24 5.54 18.81
CA ALA A 111 14.93 4.43 17.91
C ALA A 111 15.98 3.31 18.10
N PRO A 112 15.59 2.02 18.12
CA PRO A 112 16.52 0.91 18.16
C PRO A 112 17.55 0.95 17.02
N THR A 113 18.73 0.40 17.25
CA THR A 113 19.83 0.39 16.27
C THR A 113 19.41 -0.21 14.93
N GLN A 114 18.55 -1.25 14.95
CA GLN A 114 18.03 -1.89 13.75
C GLN A 114 17.23 -0.90 12.87
N ILE A 115 16.45 -0.04 13.49
CA ILE A 115 15.69 1.02 12.78
C ILE A 115 16.60 2.13 12.30
N GLN A 116 17.62 2.51 13.08
CA GLN A 116 18.61 3.49 12.63
C GLN A 116 19.39 2.97 11.42
N THR A 117 19.77 1.69 11.41
CA THR A 117 20.41 1.02 10.26
C THR A 117 19.46 1.00 9.05
N ALA A 118 18.20 0.60 9.25
CA ALA A 118 17.20 0.61 8.18
C ALA A 118 16.98 2.01 7.60
N LEU A 119 16.91 3.05 8.44
CA LEU A 119 16.86 4.43 8.00
C LEU A 119 18.08 4.81 7.16
N GLY A 120 19.29 4.45 7.60
CA GLY A 120 20.52 4.68 6.84
C GLY A 120 20.49 4.04 5.46
N ILE A 121 19.98 2.80 5.36
CA ILE A 121 19.79 2.11 4.08
C ILE A 121 18.78 2.86 3.20
N VAL A 122 17.62 3.23 3.75
CA VAL A 122 16.61 3.99 3.02
C VAL A 122 17.15 5.30 2.48
N LEU A 123 17.85 6.08 3.31
CA LEU A 123 18.41 7.37 2.91
C LEU A 123 19.44 7.27 1.78
N ASN A 124 20.18 6.15 1.71
CA ASN A 124 21.20 5.90 0.68
C ASN A 124 20.63 5.23 -0.58
N THR A 125 19.51 4.51 -0.48
CA THR A 125 19.02 3.62 -1.54
C THR A 125 17.73 4.15 -2.18
N ALA A 126 16.79 4.68 -1.36
CA ALA A 126 15.50 5.11 -1.86
C ALA A 126 15.59 6.40 -2.67
N SER A 127 15.01 6.40 -3.86
CA SER A 127 14.86 7.60 -4.69
C SER A 127 13.98 8.64 -3.99
N LYS A 128 14.32 9.92 -4.10
CA LYS A 128 13.66 11.06 -3.42
C LYS A 128 12.22 11.30 -3.85
N ASP A 129 11.81 10.70 -4.90
CA ASP A 129 10.46 10.78 -5.45
C ASP A 129 9.50 9.73 -4.85
N LYS A 130 10.01 8.76 -4.08
CA LYS A 130 9.20 7.79 -3.34
C LYS A 130 8.46 8.47 -2.19
N LEU A 131 7.23 8.01 -1.92
CA LEU A 131 6.49 8.44 -0.74
C LEU A 131 7.02 7.75 0.51
N ALA A 132 7.07 8.51 1.60
CA ALA A 132 7.47 8.04 2.92
C ALA A 132 6.26 8.00 3.87
N GLY A 133 6.32 7.13 4.87
CA GLY A 133 5.43 7.12 6.01
C GLY A 133 6.21 6.80 7.28
N VAL A 134 5.75 7.32 8.41
CA VAL A 134 6.35 7.07 9.72
C VAL A 134 5.26 6.71 10.72
N PHE A 135 5.52 5.72 11.52
CA PHE A 135 4.69 5.38 12.68
C PHE A 135 5.55 4.88 13.85
N GLY A 136 4.98 4.85 15.02
CA GLY A 136 5.69 4.24 16.14
C GLY A 136 4.87 4.13 17.40
N SER A 137 5.40 3.36 18.35
CA SER A 137 4.83 3.18 19.68
C SER A 137 5.81 3.65 20.75
N PHE A 138 5.27 4.17 21.86
CA PHE A 138 6.06 4.67 22.97
C PHE A 138 5.28 4.55 24.30
N GLY A 139 6.02 4.60 25.41
CA GLY A 139 5.42 4.64 26.76
C GLY A 139 5.28 6.07 27.29
N TRP A 140 6.35 6.83 27.24
CA TRP A 140 6.43 8.19 27.82
C TRP A 140 6.50 9.28 26.79
N SER A 141 7.39 9.15 25.82
CA SER A 141 7.70 10.14 24.81
C SER A 141 8.01 9.47 23.48
N GLY A 142 7.83 10.17 22.37
CA GLY A 142 7.86 9.62 21.02
C GLY A 142 9.07 10.06 20.20
N GLU A 143 10.24 10.28 20.81
CA GLU A 143 11.44 10.84 20.16
C GLU A 143 11.90 10.02 18.95
N ALA A 144 11.71 8.70 18.98
CA ALA A 144 12.06 7.87 17.83
C ALA A 144 11.25 8.25 16.59
N ILE A 145 9.99 8.63 16.76
CA ILE A 145 9.09 9.05 15.66
C ILE A 145 9.51 10.43 15.17
N ASP A 146 9.81 11.37 16.09
CA ASP A 146 10.29 12.71 15.76
C ASP A 146 11.61 12.65 15.00
N PHE A 147 12.51 11.78 15.42
CA PHE A 147 13.78 11.54 14.75
C PHE A 147 13.60 11.04 13.32
N LEU A 148 12.77 10.01 13.11
CA LEU A 148 12.48 9.46 11.78
C LEU A 148 11.82 10.51 10.88
N GLU A 149 10.82 11.20 11.41
CA GLU A 149 10.09 12.25 10.69
C GLU A 149 11.01 13.38 10.25
N SER A 150 11.84 13.93 11.17
CA SER A 150 12.79 14.99 10.87
C SER A 150 13.78 14.56 9.79
N LYS A 151 14.42 13.39 9.94
CA LYS A 151 15.42 12.90 8.98
C LYS A 151 14.86 12.72 7.57
N LEU A 152 13.63 12.22 7.46
CA LEU A 152 12.98 12.04 6.16
C LEU A 152 12.53 13.37 5.55
N LYS A 153 12.02 14.31 6.37
CA LYS A 153 11.68 15.68 5.91
C LYS A 153 12.91 16.46 5.45
N ASP A 154 13.99 16.43 6.23
CA ASP A 154 15.25 17.12 5.92
C ASP A 154 15.85 16.61 4.59
N THR A 155 15.62 15.34 4.28
CA THR A 155 16.05 14.73 3.01
C THR A 155 15.10 14.97 1.84
N GLY A 156 13.95 15.61 2.06
CA GLY A 156 13.00 16.02 1.03
C GLY A 156 11.95 14.98 0.64
N TYR A 157 11.78 13.90 1.42
CA TYR A 157 10.71 12.93 1.18
C TYR A 157 9.33 13.54 1.48
N LYS A 158 8.35 13.20 0.64
CA LYS A 158 6.94 13.55 0.86
C LYS A 158 6.25 12.44 1.63
N PHE A 159 5.40 12.82 2.57
CA PHE A 159 4.65 11.86 3.40
C PHE A 159 3.31 11.52 2.75
N GLY A 160 2.95 10.25 2.79
CA GLY A 160 1.66 9.75 2.32
C GLY A 160 0.55 9.86 3.37
N PHE A 161 0.91 10.01 4.64
CA PHE A 161 0.03 10.30 5.78
C PHE A 161 0.81 11.01 6.89
N GLU A 162 0.13 11.64 7.83
CA GLU A 162 0.74 12.25 9.01
C GLU A 162 1.33 11.19 9.95
N PRO A 163 2.53 11.41 10.53
CA PRO A 163 3.19 10.43 11.39
C PRO A 163 2.28 9.92 12.52
N ILE A 164 2.12 8.60 12.62
CA ILE A 164 1.25 7.96 13.60
C ILE A 164 2.03 7.74 14.90
N ARG A 165 1.45 8.20 16.00
CA ARG A 165 2.01 8.14 17.35
C ARG A 165 1.10 7.34 18.25
N VAL A 166 1.54 6.18 18.70
CA VAL A 166 0.74 5.27 19.53
C VAL A 166 1.35 5.19 20.91
N LYS A 167 0.61 5.64 21.92
CA LYS A 167 1.02 5.52 23.32
C LYS A 167 0.56 4.17 23.87
N PHE A 168 1.52 3.35 24.34
CA PHE A 168 1.29 1.99 24.84
C PHE A 168 0.66 1.07 23.78
N LYS A 169 -0.37 0.30 24.20
CA LYS A 169 -1.09 -0.64 23.33
C LYS A 169 -2.14 0.11 22.49
N PRO A 170 -2.17 -0.09 21.18
CA PRO A 170 -3.22 0.48 20.35
C PRO A 170 -4.59 -0.12 20.72
N ASP A 171 -5.60 0.73 20.85
CA ASP A 171 -6.99 0.35 20.97
C ASP A 171 -7.63 0.14 19.59
N ASP A 172 -8.91 -0.26 19.54
CA ASP A 172 -9.61 -0.53 18.29
C ASP A 172 -9.77 0.72 17.42
N VAL A 173 -9.91 1.91 18.02
CA VAL A 173 -10.00 3.19 17.31
C VAL A 173 -8.66 3.49 16.63
N MET A 174 -7.56 3.34 17.36
CA MET A 174 -6.22 3.53 16.82
C MET A 174 -5.89 2.51 15.71
N ILE A 175 -6.30 1.26 15.87
CA ILE A 175 -6.16 0.22 14.83
C ILE A 175 -6.92 0.62 13.56
N GLN A 176 -8.12 1.19 13.70
CA GLN A 176 -8.89 1.66 12.55
C GLN A 176 -8.21 2.88 11.90
N THR A 177 -7.72 3.84 12.67
CA THR A 177 -6.93 4.98 12.17
C THR A 177 -5.69 4.51 11.40
N CYS A 178 -4.98 3.49 11.91
CA CYS A 178 -3.82 2.92 11.21
C CYS A 178 -4.19 2.27 9.87
N LYS A 179 -5.35 1.59 9.78
CA LYS A 179 -5.84 1.05 8.51
C LYS A 179 -6.19 2.15 7.51
N GLU A 180 -6.82 3.22 7.98
CA GLU A 180 -7.17 4.39 7.16
C GLU A 180 -5.91 5.07 6.62
N ALA A 181 -4.89 5.27 7.46
CA ALA A 181 -3.59 5.80 7.04
C ALA A 181 -2.92 4.91 5.95
N GLY A 182 -3.05 3.59 6.05
CA GLY A 182 -2.61 2.68 5.00
C GLY A 182 -3.36 2.88 3.68
N ILE A 183 -4.67 3.11 3.74
CA ILE A 183 -5.50 3.42 2.56
C ILE A 183 -5.08 4.77 1.95
N ASP A 184 -4.89 5.79 2.79
CA ASP A 184 -4.49 7.14 2.35
C ASP A 184 -3.11 7.11 1.67
N PHE A 185 -2.15 6.37 2.24
CA PHE A 185 -0.84 6.16 1.63
C PHE A 185 -0.95 5.52 0.24
N ALA A 186 -1.74 4.46 0.12
CA ALA A 186 -1.95 3.78 -1.15
C ALA A 186 -2.57 4.73 -2.19
N GLN A 187 -3.57 5.52 -1.82
CA GLN A 187 -4.21 6.50 -2.71
C GLN A 187 -3.22 7.60 -3.14
N ALA A 188 -2.40 8.10 -2.21
CA ALA A 188 -1.36 9.07 -2.50
C ALA A 188 -0.32 8.49 -3.48
N LEU A 189 0.07 7.23 -3.29
CA LEU A 189 1.00 6.53 -4.15
C LEU A 189 0.43 6.34 -5.57
N ILE A 190 -0.80 5.86 -5.70
CA ILE A 190 -1.50 5.70 -6.98
C ILE A 190 -1.58 7.06 -7.72
N LYS A 191 -1.97 8.14 -7.03
CA LYS A 191 -2.01 9.48 -7.62
C LYS A 191 -0.64 9.97 -8.07
N SER A 192 0.42 9.64 -7.34
CA SER A 192 1.79 10.04 -7.70
C SER A 192 2.25 9.35 -8.98
N GLN A 193 1.95 8.06 -9.14
CA GLN A 193 2.27 7.29 -10.34
C GLN A 193 1.48 7.74 -11.57
N GLN A 194 0.20 8.03 -11.42
CA GLN A 194 -0.62 8.58 -12.51
C GLN A 194 -0.11 9.93 -13.04
N ARG A 195 0.54 10.73 -12.18
CA ARG A 195 1.18 11.99 -12.57
C ARG A 195 2.52 11.76 -13.28
N ARG A 196 3.22 10.66 -12.99
CA ARG A 196 4.52 10.29 -13.59
C ARG A 196 4.38 9.57 -14.90
N SER A 197 3.35 8.73 -15.05
CA SER A 197 3.04 8.17 -16.35
C SER A 197 2.81 9.34 -17.31
N PRO A 198 3.66 9.53 -18.35
CA PRO A 198 3.32 10.49 -19.38
C PRO A 198 1.92 10.09 -19.81
N ARG A 199 0.95 11.01 -19.75
CA ARG A 199 -0.28 10.80 -20.50
C ARG A 199 0.20 10.35 -21.86
N ALA A 200 -0.02 9.08 -22.17
CA ALA A 200 0.22 8.61 -23.51
C ALA A 200 -0.54 9.60 -24.37
N SER A 201 0.18 10.54 -24.94
CA SER A 201 -0.38 11.39 -25.95
C SER A 201 -0.75 10.39 -27.02
N VAL A 202 -2.03 10.04 -27.09
CA VAL A 202 -2.61 9.40 -28.25
C VAL A 202 -2.43 10.43 -29.36
N ARG A 203 -1.21 10.49 -29.91
CA ARG A 203 -0.91 11.06 -31.20
C ARG A 203 -1.39 10.05 -32.23
N GLY A 204 -2.69 9.75 -32.17
CA GLY A 204 -3.45 9.20 -33.25
C GLY A 204 -3.97 10.38 -34.06
N SER A 205 -3.59 10.44 -35.31
CA SER A 205 -4.09 11.35 -36.32
C SER A 205 -5.61 11.52 -36.17
N GLY A 206 -6.08 12.77 -35.92
CA GLY A 206 -7.50 13.12 -35.95
C GLY A 206 -8.29 12.64 -34.73
N SER A 207 -7.83 12.92 -33.51
CA SER A 207 -8.64 12.65 -32.32
C SER A 207 -9.85 13.57 -32.28
N ASP A 208 -11.00 12.99 -32.49
CA ASP A 208 -12.30 13.64 -32.34
C ASP A 208 -12.35 14.36 -30.99
N ARG A 209 -12.76 15.64 -31.01
CA ARG A 209 -12.94 16.48 -29.81
C ARG A 209 -13.86 15.81 -28.78
N THR A 210 -14.78 14.99 -29.25
CA THR A 210 -15.72 14.20 -28.45
C THR A 210 -15.00 13.16 -27.60
N ALA A 211 -14.05 12.40 -28.18
CA ALA A 211 -13.25 11.41 -27.43
C ALA A 211 -12.37 12.06 -26.37
N GLN A 212 -11.80 13.25 -26.65
CA GLN A 212 -11.03 14.01 -25.66
C GLN A 212 -11.89 14.57 -24.53
N ALA A 213 -13.11 15.01 -24.81
CA ALA A 213 -14.05 15.51 -23.82
C ALA A 213 -14.51 14.36 -22.89
N MET A 214 -14.82 13.17 -23.45
CA MET A 214 -15.24 12.01 -22.70
C MET A 214 -14.16 11.45 -21.79
N GLY A 215 -12.90 11.50 -22.20
CA GLY A 215 -11.75 11.09 -21.36
C GLY A 215 -11.48 12.04 -20.16
N ARG A 216 -12.17 13.17 -20.07
CA ARG A 216 -12.10 14.11 -18.94
C ARG A 216 -13.23 13.96 -17.93
N VAL A 217 -14.22 13.11 -18.23
CA VAL A 217 -15.32 12.83 -17.29
C VAL A 217 -14.81 11.88 -16.23
N VAL A 218 -14.40 12.44 -15.09
CA VAL A 218 -13.90 11.66 -13.95
C VAL A 218 -14.81 11.90 -12.76
N GLY A 219 -15.59 10.88 -12.36
CA GLY A 219 -16.20 10.74 -11.04
C GLY A 219 -17.01 11.92 -10.50
N SER A 220 -17.47 12.84 -11.35
CA SER A 220 -18.26 14.00 -10.96
C SER A 220 -19.75 13.70 -11.12
N LEU A 221 -20.57 14.33 -10.31
CA LEU A 221 -22.01 14.32 -10.49
C LEU A 221 -22.34 14.97 -11.85
N CYS A 222 -22.89 14.19 -12.76
CA CYS A 222 -23.18 14.60 -14.14
C CYS A 222 -24.68 14.59 -14.42
N VAL A 223 -25.17 15.53 -15.21
CA VAL A 223 -26.51 15.48 -15.80
C VAL A 223 -26.37 14.88 -17.20
N MET A 224 -26.92 13.68 -17.38
CA MET A 224 -26.99 13.02 -18.68
C MET A 224 -28.33 13.37 -19.34
N SER A 225 -28.28 13.86 -20.57
CA SER A 225 -29.49 14.13 -21.36
C SER A 225 -29.49 13.33 -22.66
N ALA A 226 -30.61 12.78 -23.01
CA ALA A 226 -30.85 12.07 -24.27
C ALA A 226 -32.08 12.61 -25.00
N LYS A 227 -31.97 12.73 -26.32
CA LYS A 227 -33.04 13.18 -27.19
C LYS A 227 -33.37 12.14 -28.24
N ARG A 228 -34.64 11.78 -28.34
CA ARG A 228 -35.15 10.91 -29.41
C ARG A 228 -36.38 11.58 -30.04
N GLY A 229 -36.22 12.03 -31.26
CA GLY A 229 -37.27 12.84 -31.93
C GLY A 229 -37.55 14.15 -31.16
N ASN A 230 -38.78 14.41 -30.76
CA ASN A 230 -39.17 15.58 -29.98
C ASN A 230 -39.13 15.36 -28.45
N VAL A 231 -38.78 14.17 -27.99
CA VAL A 231 -38.70 13.85 -26.57
C VAL A 231 -37.28 13.98 -26.08
N THR A 232 -37.12 14.79 -25.05
CA THR A 232 -35.84 14.97 -24.33
C THR A 232 -36.04 14.49 -22.91
N SER A 233 -35.10 13.64 -22.43
CA SER A 233 -35.05 13.20 -21.03
C SER A 233 -33.67 13.53 -20.45
N ALA A 234 -33.62 13.76 -19.14
CA ALA A 234 -32.38 13.99 -18.41
C ALA A 234 -32.39 13.21 -17.12
N MET A 235 -31.24 12.72 -16.72
CA MET A 235 -31.02 12.03 -15.45
C MET A 235 -29.74 12.51 -14.78
N LEU A 236 -29.71 12.44 -13.46
CA LEU A 236 -28.50 12.66 -12.68
C LEU A 236 -27.73 11.35 -12.57
N ALA A 237 -26.47 11.37 -12.96
CA ALA A 237 -25.56 10.22 -12.87
C ALA A 237 -24.41 10.53 -11.92
N SER A 238 -24.17 9.67 -10.94
CA SER A 238 -23.09 9.80 -9.98
C SER A 238 -21.84 8.98 -10.36
N TRP A 239 -22.01 8.04 -11.29
CA TRP A 239 -20.94 7.21 -11.79
C TRP A 239 -20.95 7.19 -13.31
N VAL A 240 -19.92 7.84 -13.89
CA VAL A 240 -19.71 7.88 -15.34
C VAL A 240 -18.25 7.52 -15.61
N SER A 241 -18.00 6.49 -16.41
CA SER A 241 -16.65 6.10 -16.81
C SER A 241 -16.57 5.87 -18.32
N GLN A 242 -15.38 6.08 -18.87
CA GLN A 242 -15.14 5.79 -20.28
C GLN A 242 -15.16 4.28 -20.51
N ALA A 243 -16.00 3.80 -21.42
CA ALA A 243 -16.14 2.40 -21.76
C ALA A 243 -15.33 1.99 -23.00
N THR A 244 -15.29 2.85 -24.02
CA THR A 244 -14.56 2.59 -25.26
C THR A 244 -13.93 3.88 -25.81
N PHE A 245 -12.85 3.71 -26.60
CA PHE A 245 -12.17 4.83 -27.25
C PHE A 245 -12.56 5.00 -28.72
N ASN A 246 -12.90 3.89 -29.39
CA ASN A 246 -13.33 3.90 -30.79
C ASN A 246 -14.39 2.80 -31.06
N PRO A 247 -15.66 3.16 -31.34
CA PRO A 247 -16.21 4.50 -31.16
C PRO A 247 -16.17 4.93 -29.68
N PRO A 248 -16.09 6.26 -29.39
CA PRO A 248 -16.09 6.73 -28.01
C PRO A 248 -17.40 6.41 -27.30
N GLY A 249 -17.31 5.81 -26.12
CA GLY A 249 -18.45 5.38 -25.33
C GLY A 249 -18.22 5.60 -23.82
N VAL A 250 -19.30 5.75 -23.07
CA VAL A 250 -19.30 5.84 -21.60
C VAL A 250 -20.25 4.82 -21.00
N THR A 251 -19.88 4.31 -19.83
CA THR A 251 -20.76 3.55 -18.96
C THR A 251 -21.30 4.48 -17.89
N VAL A 252 -22.58 4.36 -17.60
CA VAL A 252 -23.29 5.11 -16.56
C VAL A 252 -23.95 4.10 -15.62
N ALA A 253 -23.69 4.21 -14.31
CA ALA A 253 -24.31 3.42 -13.26
C ALA A 253 -24.95 4.33 -12.20
#